data_aa15a2f7afba1bef87e28e20ce017273
#
_entry.id   aa15a2f7afba1bef87e28e20ce017273
#
_cell.length_a   1.000
_cell.length_b   1.000
_cell.length_c   1.000
_cell.angle_alpha   90.00
_cell.angle_beta   90.00
_cell.angle_gamma   90.00
#
_symmetry.space_group_name_H-M   'P 1'
#
loop_
_entity.id
_entity.type
_entity.pdbx_description
1 polymer ?
#
loop_
_entity_poly.entity_id
_entity_poly.type
_entity_poly.pdbx_seq_one_letter_code
_entity_poly.pdbx_strand_id
1 'polypeptide(L)'
;MDIIRPTFTATDLAQLPDDGKRYEVLEGDLAVSPSPNRKHQRVVHHLHTWFTAREETQDGQVYVAPFDVVLDDSNVTEPDLLFILTEHLHIIKEANIQGAPDLVVEVLSPSTRERDLGVKAHLYARFEVQEYWIVDPEVETLTIYHLTPDGYEVTGPFRHDETIHSALFSDAPLTVADLFRP
;
A
#
# COMPACT_ATOMS: atom_id res chain seq x y z
N MET A 1 -29.93 18.83 -12.64
CA MET A 1 -28.78 19.74 -12.80
C MET A 1 -27.57 18.92 -12.39
N ASP A 2 -26.85 18.41 -13.39
CA ASP A 2 -25.67 17.58 -13.14
C ASP A 2 -24.56 18.47 -12.59
N ILE A 3 -24.16 18.23 -11.35
CA ILE A 3 -23.02 18.91 -10.74
C ILE A 3 -21.77 18.24 -11.32
N ILE A 4 -21.11 18.87 -12.27
CA ILE A 4 -19.78 18.45 -12.74
C ILE A 4 -18.81 18.81 -11.61
N ARG A 5 -18.33 17.79 -10.87
CA ARG A 5 -17.20 17.98 -9.95
C ARG A 5 -15.93 18.02 -10.79
N PRO A 6 -15.01 18.95 -10.54
CA PRO A 6 -13.69 18.87 -11.13
C PRO A 6 -13.03 17.57 -10.65
N THR A 7 -12.55 16.78 -11.61
CA THR A 7 -11.78 15.56 -11.30
C THR A 7 -10.31 15.89 -11.40
N PHE A 8 -9.53 15.46 -10.39
CA PHE A 8 -8.08 15.57 -10.40
C PHE A 8 -7.48 14.41 -11.22
N THR A 9 -6.33 14.69 -11.81
CA THR A 9 -5.56 13.73 -12.61
C THR A 9 -4.13 13.61 -12.09
N ALA A 10 -3.40 12.60 -12.58
CA ALA A 10 -1.97 12.45 -12.32
C ALA A 10 -1.17 13.71 -12.73
N THR A 11 -1.60 14.37 -13.82
CA THR A 11 -0.98 15.64 -14.27
C THR A 11 -1.24 16.77 -13.28
N ASP A 12 -2.44 16.87 -12.71
CA ASP A 12 -2.76 17.87 -11.71
C ASP A 12 -1.98 17.63 -10.42
N LEU A 13 -1.86 16.36 -10.01
CA LEU A 13 -1.08 15.97 -8.83
C LEU A 13 0.38 16.43 -8.94
N ALA A 14 1.01 16.23 -10.10
CA ALA A 14 2.39 16.63 -10.36
C ALA A 14 2.62 18.16 -10.30
N GLN A 15 1.54 18.97 -10.31
CA GLN A 15 1.61 20.43 -10.20
C GLN A 15 1.34 20.95 -8.78
N LEU A 16 0.99 20.06 -7.85
CA LEU A 16 0.77 20.46 -6.46
C LEU A 16 2.09 20.90 -5.80
N PRO A 17 2.01 21.83 -4.82
CA PRO A 17 3.22 22.30 -4.14
C PRO A 17 3.85 21.18 -3.30
N ASP A 18 5.17 21.14 -3.25
CA ASP A 18 5.91 20.33 -2.27
C ASP A 18 5.86 21.05 -0.90
N ASP A 19 4.76 20.84 -0.19
CA ASP A 19 4.50 21.43 1.13
C ASP A 19 4.66 20.41 2.28
N GLY A 20 5.24 19.23 1.96
CA GLY A 20 5.48 18.14 2.89
C GLY A 20 4.24 17.32 3.25
N LYS A 21 3.13 17.51 2.54
CA LYS A 21 1.94 16.65 2.65
C LYS A 21 1.97 15.56 1.59
N ARG A 22 1.27 14.48 1.90
CA ARG A 22 1.04 13.38 0.95
C ARG A 22 -0.31 13.61 0.26
N TYR A 23 -0.27 13.63 -1.05
CA TYR A 23 -1.43 13.82 -1.92
C TYR A 23 -1.67 12.57 -2.75
N GLU A 24 -2.92 12.17 -2.87
CA GLU A 24 -3.36 11.03 -3.68
C GLU A 24 -4.56 11.46 -4.53
N VAL A 25 -4.74 10.81 -5.68
CA VAL A 25 -5.95 10.94 -6.48
C VAL A 25 -6.66 9.60 -6.50
N LEU A 26 -7.88 9.55 -5.98
CA LEU A 26 -8.67 8.33 -5.84
C LEU A 26 -10.00 8.52 -6.56
N GLU A 27 -10.16 7.84 -7.69
CA GLU A 27 -11.34 7.99 -8.57
C GLU A 27 -11.61 9.46 -8.98
N GLY A 28 -10.51 10.23 -9.16
CA GLY A 28 -10.57 11.64 -9.51
C GLY A 28 -10.77 12.59 -8.31
N ASP A 29 -10.92 12.10 -7.10
CA ASP A 29 -10.99 12.92 -5.89
C ASP A 29 -9.60 13.10 -5.27
N LEU A 30 -9.24 14.36 -4.95
CA LEU A 30 -7.97 14.65 -4.28
C LEU A 30 -8.08 14.32 -2.80
N ALA A 31 -7.19 13.45 -2.33
CA ALA A 31 -7.03 13.08 -0.94
C ALA A 31 -5.71 13.60 -0.37
N VAL A 32 -5.73 14.05 0.89
CA VAL A 32 -4.55 14.55 1.59
C VAL A 32 -4.37 13.75 2.87
N SER A 33 -3.15 13.31 3.12
CA SER A 33 -2.78 12.56 4.33
C SER A 33 -1.87 13.39 5.22
N PRO A 34 -2.12 13.44 6.55
CA PRO A 34 -1.21 14.07 7.49
C PRO A 34 0.04 13.23 7.69
N SER A 35 1.07 13.83 8.28
CA SER A 35 2.28 13.10 8.67
C SER A 35 1.97 11.95 9.63
N PRO A 36 2.62 10.79 9.46
CA PRO A 36 2.39 9.61 10.28
C PRO A 36 2.91 9.79 11.71
N ASN A 37 2.28 9.10 12.67
CA ASN A 37 2.71 9.07 14.06
C ASN A 37 3.85 8.05 14.30
N ARG A 38 4.39 8.01 15.53
CA ARG A 38 5.49 7.11 15.92
C ARG A 38 5.16 5.63 15.74
N LYS A 39 3.94 5.19 16.10
CA LYS A 39 3.55 3.78 15.97
C LYS A 39 3.55 3.35 14.51
N HIS A 40 2.94 4.15 13.66
CA HIS A 40 2.92 3.95 12.21
C HIS A 40 4.34 3.83 11.65
N GLN A 41 5.24 4.76 11.97
CA GLN A 41 6.63 4.75 11.51
C GLN A 41 7.40 3.50 11.96
N ARG A 42 7.13 3.01 13.18
CA ARG A 42 7.75 1.77 13.68
C ARG A 42 7.31 0.55 12.90
N VAL A 43 6.02 0.45 12.60
CA VAL A 43 5.47 -0.64 11.79
C VAL A 43 6.07 -0.62 10.38
N VAL A 44 6.10 0.54 9.72
CA VAL A 44 6.72 0.69 8.39
C VAL A 44 8.19 0.28 8.43
N HIS A 45 8.94 0.67 9.47
CA HIS A 45 10.34 0.28 9.62
C HIS A 45 10.52 -1.25 9.72
N HIS A 46 9.69 -1.93 10.52
CA HIS A 46 9.79 -3.39 10.69
C HIS A 46 9.39 -4.12 9.39
N LEU A 47 8.32 -3.68 8.74
CA LEU A 47 7.91 -4.19 7.44
C LEU A 47 9.02 -4.00 6.40
N HIS A 48 9.56 -2.80 6.27
CA HIS A 48 10.65 -2.52 5.33
C HIS A 48 11.85 -3.42 5.59
N THR A 49 12.26 -3.58 6.85
CA THR A 49 13.36 -4.49 7.21
C THR A 49 13.06 -5.94 6.80
N TRP A 50 11.83 -6.40 7.04
CA TRP A 50 11.42 -7.74 6.65
C TRP A 50 11.43 -7.92 5.12
N PHE A 51 10.88 -6.98 4.37
CA PHE A 51 10.84 -7.05 2.90
C PHE A 51 12.23 -6.91 2.28
N THR A 52 13.10 -6.02 2.78
CA THR A 52 14.49 -5.88 2.29
C THR A 52 15.27 -7.19 2.41
N ALA A 53 15.08 -7.94 3.50
CA ALA A 53 15.70 -9.24 3.65
C ALA A 53 15.16 -10.29 2.64
N ARG A 54 14.06 -10.00 1.91
CA ARG A 54 13.47 -10.85 0.88
C ARG A 54 13.84 -10.43 -0.55
N GLU A 55 14.33 -9.21 -0.76
CA GLU A 55 14.78 -8.76 -2.09
C GLU A 55 15.77 -9.74 -2.71
N GLU A 56 16.74 -10.22 -1.92
CA GLU A 56 17.77 -11.14 -2.38
C GLU A 56 17.24 -12.57 -2.69
N THR A 57 16.13 -12.97 -2.06
CA THR A 57 15.58 -14.33 -2.14
C THR A 57 14.36 -14.44 -3.07
N GLN A 58 13.66 -13.34 -3.28
CA GLN A 58 12.39 -13.32 -4.02
C GLN A 58 12.47 -12.57 -5.35
N ASP A 59 13.67 -12.18 -5.75
CA ASP A 59 13.89 -11.49 -7.03
C ASP A 59 12.92 -10.32 -7.24
N GLY A 60 12.92 -9.34 -6.35
CA GLY A 60 12.07 -8.17 -6.45
C GLY A 60 12.65 -6.95 -5.75
N GLN A 61 11.87 -5.88 -5.66
CA GLN A 61 12.28 -4.63 -5.00
C GLN A 61 11.17 -4.08 -4.10
N VAL A 62 11.56 -3.61 -2.90
CA VAL A 62 10.67 -2.94 -1.94
C VAL A 62 10.86 -1.43 -2.01
N TYR A 63 9.77 -0.68 -1.93
CA TYR A 63 9.77 0.77 -1.81
C TYR A 63 8.86 1.20 -0.66
N VAL A 64 9.20 2.33 -0.05
CA VAL A 64 8.41 2.97 1.02
C VAL A 64 8.06 4.39 0.62
N ALA A 65 6.94 4.89 1.14
CA ALA A 65 6.53 6.28 0.95
C ALA A 65 7.63 7.28 1.39
N PRO A 66 7.75 8.45 0.70
CA PRO A 66 6.89 8.88 -0.41
C PRO A 66 7.35 8.32 -1.77
N PHE A 67 6.49 7.62 -2.47
CA PHE A 67 6.71 7.18 -3.84
C PHE A 67 5.36 6.89 -4.51
N ASP A 68 5.03 7.66 -5.53
CA ASP A 68 3.73 7.59 -6.20
C ASP A 68 3.57 6.32 -7.03
N VAL A 69 2.38 5.74 -6.97
CA VAL A 69 1.91 4.67 -7.84
C VAL A 69 0.80 5.20 -8.74
N VAL A 70 1.11 5.40 -10.00
CA VAL A 70 0.16 5.83 -11.03
C VAL A 70 -0.51 4.59 -11.61
N LEU A 71 -1.70 4.28 -11.13
CA LEU A 71 -2.50 3.15 -11.62
C LEU A 71 -3.17 3.50 -12.96
N ASP A 72 -3.75 4.69 -13.05
CA ASP A 72 -4.21 5.37 -14.26
C ASP A 72 -4.24 6.89 -14.03
N ASP A 73 -4.76 7.64 -15.00
CA ASP A 73 -4.79 9.11 -14.96
C ASP A 73 -5.67 9.67 -13.81
N SER A 74 -6.67 8.89 -13.35
CA SER A 74 -7.60 9.28 -12.27
C SER A 74 -7.29 8.58 -10.94
N ASN A 75 -6.24 7.77 -10.88
CA ASN A 75 -5.88 6.99 -9.70
C ASN A 75 -4.37 6.98 -9.49
N VAL A 76 -3.93 7.79 -8.55
CA VAL A 76 -2.55 7.87 -8.09
C VAL A 76 -2.56 7.68 -6.57
N THR A 77 -1.90 6.63 -6.11
CA THR A 77 -1.79 6.31 -4.68
C THR A 77 -0.35 6.46 -4.20
N GLU A 78 -0.17 6.70 -2.91
CA GLU A 78 1.13 6.72 -2.26
C GLU A 78 1.09 5.75 -1.06
N PRO A 79 1.19 4.43 -1.31
CA PRO A 79 1.13 3.43 -0.26
C PRO A 79 2.32 3.52 0.70
N ASP A 80 2.12 3.12 1.95
CA ASP A 80 3.19 3.16 2.95
C ASP A 80 4.37 2.25 2.60
N LEU A 81 4.08 1.11 1.94
CA LEU A 81 5.08 0.21 1.40
C LEU A 81 4.50 -0.57 0.21
N LEU A 82 5.36 -0.89 -0.75
CA LEU A 82 5.02 -1.74 -1.88
C LEU A 82 6.18 -2.67 -2.24
N PHE A 83 5.86 -3.78 -2.88
CA PHE A 83 6.86 -4.71 -3.43
C PHE A 83 6.53 -5.03 -4.89
N ILE A 84 7.57 -5.07 -5.72
CA ILE A 84 7.47 -5.36 -7.16
C ILE A 84 8.40 -6.52 -7.47
N LEU A 85 7.85 -7.60 -8.03
CA LEU A 85 8.61 -8.77 -8.47
C LEU A 85 9.52 -8.41 -9.66
N THR A 86 10.62 -9.14 -9.82
CA THR A 86 11.60 -8.91 -10.89
C THR A 86 10.98 -8.87 -12.28
N GLU A 87 10.00 -9.70 -12.55
CA GLU A 87 9.30 -9.75 -13.84
C GLU A 87 8.50 -8.47 -14.14
N HIS A 88 8.15 -7.70 -13.11
CA HIS A 88 7.39 -6.46 -13.22
C HIS A 88 8.21 -5.18 -13.00
N LEU A 89 9.53 -5.26 -12.78
CA LEU A 89 10.40 -4.09 -12.54
C LEU A 89 10.33 -3.03 -13.66
N HIS A 90 9.84 -3.38 -14.84
CA HIS A 90 9.68 -2.45 -15.95
C HIS A 90 8.67 -1.31 -15.67
N ILE A 91 7.77 -1.47 -14.67
CA ILE A 91 6.82 -0.43 -14.23
C ILE A 91 7.49 0.67 -13.40
N ILE A 92 8.67 0.42 -12.84
CA ILE A 92 9.41 1.38 -12.02
C ILE A 92 10.03 2.44 -12.95
N LYS A 93 9.69 3.71 -12.70
CA LYS A 93 10.29 4.86 -13.39
C LYS A 93 11.08 5.69 -12.38
N GLU A 94 11.83 6.66 -12.87
CA GLU A 94 12.65 7.52 -12.01
C GLU A 94 11.82 8.31 -11.00
N ALA A 95 10.65 8.81 -11.40
CA ALA A 95 9.81 9.67 -10.58
C ALA A 95 8.64 8.95 -9.87
N ASN A 96 8.21 7.80 -10.37
CA ASN A 96 7.01 7.10 -9.90
C ASN A 96 6.97 5.65 -10.40
N ILE A 97 5.98 4.90 -9.95
CA ILE A 97 5.60 3.60 -10.48
C ILE A 97 4.45 3.78 -11.45
N GLN A 98 4.53 3.19 -12.64
CA GLN A 98 3.49 3.25 -13.66
C GLN A 98 2.88 1.86 -13.89
N GLY A 99 1.84 1.56 -13.14
CA GLY A 99 1.15 0.29 -13.09
C GLY A 99 0.97 -0.22 -11.67
N ALA A 100 0.38 -1.39 -11.53
CA ALA A 100 0.11 -1.99 -10.23
C ALA A 100 1.35 -2.74 -9.68
N PRO A 101 1.77 -2.48 -8.43
CA PRO A 101 2.71 -3.34 -7.71
C PRO A 101 2.14 -4.73 -7.47
N ASP A 102 2.99 -5.71 -7.21
CA ASP A 102 2.54 -7.07 -6.86
C ASP A 102 1.96 -7.13 -5.44
N LEU A 103 2.52 -6.35 -4.53
CA LEU A 103 2.06 -6.25 -3.16
C LEU A 103 2.06 -4.78 -2.70
N VAL A 104 1.01 -4.41 -1.98
CA VAL A 104 0.87 -3.10 -1.34
C VAL A 104 0.56 -3.27 0.14
N VAL A 105 1.15 -2.44 0.99
CA VAL A 105 0.87 -2.39 2.43
C VAL A 105 0.44 -0.99 2.83
N GLU A 106 -0.66 -0.90 3.55
CA GLU A 106 -1.11 0.32 4.23
C GLU A 106 -1.13 0.10 5.74
N VAL A 107 -0.54 1.04 6.46
CA VAL A 107 -0.56 1.07 7.93
C VAL A 107 -1.62 2.07 8.36
N LEU A 108 -2.67 1.58 8.96
CA LEU A 108 -3.84 2.39 9.29
C LEU A 108 -3.52 3.54 10.25
N SER A 109 -4.14 4.67 9.97
CA SER A 109 -4.24 5.81 10.88
C SER A 109 -5.72 6.21 11.03
N PRO A 110 -6.09 6.93 12.09
CA PRO A 110 -7.48 7.39 12.25
C PRO A 110 -7.99 8.22 11.06
N SER A 111 -7.10 8.94 10.38
CA SER A 111 -7.45 9.84 9.26
C SER A 111 -7.54 9.13 7.91
N THR A 112 -6.89 7.98 7.73
CA THR A 112 -6.84 7.27 6.44
C THR A 112 -7.66 5.99 6.44
N ARG A 113 -8.01 5.46 7.61
CA ARG A 113 -8.65 4.15 7.81
C ARG A 113 -9.81 3.87 6.86
N GLU A 114 -10.73 4.80 6.70
CA GLU A 114 -11.91 4.61 5.86
C GLU A 114 -11.53 4.48 4.38
N ARG A 115 -10.54 5.25 3.92
CA ARG A 115 -10.00 5.17 2.56
C ARG A 115 -9.29 3.85 2.31
N ASP A 116 -8.43 3.46 3.22
CA ASP A 116 -7.57 2.29 3.08
C ASP A 116 -8.42 1.01 3.07
N LEU A 117 -9.44 0.93 3.94
CA LEU A 117 -10.38 -0.20 3.98
C LEU A 117 -11.45 -0.17 2.88
N GLY A 118 -11.70 0.96 2.26
CA GLY A 118 -12.75 1.18 1.27
C GLY A 118 -12.21 1.37 -0.14
N VAL A 119 -12.10 2.62 -0.59
CA VAL A 119 -11.76 2.95 -1.97
C VAL A 119 -10.43 2.37 -2.42
N LYS A 120 -9.37 2.39 -1.58
CA LYS A 120 -8.08 1.83 -1.96
C LYS A 120 -8.14 0.31 -2.12
N ALA A 121 -8.80 -0.42 -1.22
CA ALA A 121 -8.97 -1.87 -1.36
C ALA A 121 -9.68 -2.22 -2.68
N HIS A 122 -10.71 -1.43 -3.05
CA HIS A 122 -11.41 -1.61 -4.32
C HIS A 122 -10.52 -1.28 -5.53
N LEU A 123 -9.76 -0.18 -5.47
CA LEU A 123 -8.82 0.21 -6.52
C LEU A 123 -7.75 -0.86 -6.72
N TYR A 124 -7.10 -1.31 -5.65
CA TYR A 124 -6.04 -2.31 -5.75
C TYR A 124 -6.55 -3.65 -6.31
N ALA A 125 -7.77 -4.08 -5.95
CA ALA A 125 -8.40 -5.24 -6.59
C ALA A 125 -8.64 -5.03 -8.08
N ARG A 126 -9.18 -3.87 -8.47
CA ARG A 126 -9.48 -3.52 -9.87
C ARG A 126 -8.24 -3.46 -10.76
N PHE A 127 -7.12 -3.01 -10.20
CA PHE A 127 -5.83 -2.94 -10.89
C PHE A 127 -4.95 -4.17 -10.69
N GLU A 128 -5.52 -5.25 -10.15
CA GLU A 128 -4.89 -6.58 -10.06
C GLU A 128 -3.63 -6.61 -9.16
N VAL A 129 -3.58 -5.80 -8.10
CA VAL A 129 -2.58 -5.96 -7.03
C VAL A 129 -2.81 -7.32 -6.36
N GLN A 130 -1.83 -8.21 -6.41
CA GLN A 130 -2.00 -9.62 -6.00
C GLN A 130 -2.24 -9.77 -4.50
N GLU A 131 -1.52 -9.00 -3.68
CA GLU A 131 -1.73 -8.95 -2.23
C GLU A 131 -1.82 -7.51 -1.74
N TYR A 132 -2.85 -7.24 -0.94
CA TYR A 132 -3.01 -6.00 -0.24
C TYR A 132 -3.04 -6.26 1.27
N TRP A 133 -2.08 -5.69 2.00
CA TRP A 133 -1.93 -5.88 3.44
C TRP A 133 -2.38 -4.64 4.19
N ILE A 134 -3.22 -4.83 5.18
CA ILE A 134 -3.67 -3.80 6.11
C ILE A 134 -3.09 -4.09 7.48
N VAL A 135 -2.29 -3.17 8.01
CA VAL A 135 -1.74 -3.24 9.36
C VAL A 135 -2.39 -2.19 10.24
N ASP A 136 -2.99 -2.61 11.35
CA ASP A 136 -3.62 -1.71 12.32
C ASP A 136 -2.74 -1.61 13.58
N PRO A 137 -2.00 -0.49 13.78
CA PRO A 137 -1.09 -0.34 14.91
C PRO A 137 -1.80 -0.04 16.24
N GLU A 138 -3.11 0.25 16.24
CA GLU A 138 -3.86 0.52 17.47
C GLU A 138 -4.34 -0.77 18.14
N VAL A 139 -4.68 -1.78 17.34
CA VAL A 139 -5.13 -3.09 17.84
C VAL A 139 -4.13 -4.21 17.54
N GLU A 140 -2.98 -3.86 16.98
CA GLU A 140 -1.83 -4.74 16.68
C GLU A 140 -2.25 -5.96 15.86
N THR A 141 -2.83 -5.70 14.68
CA THR A 141 -3.29 -6.74 13.76
C THR A 141 -2.77 -6.52 12.35
N LEU A 142 -2.71 -7.63 11.58
CA LEU A 142 -2.49 -7.61 10.15
C LEU A 142 -3.60 -8.40 9.45
N THR A 143 -4.12 -7.86 8.37
CA THR A 143 -5.13 -8.49 7.50
C THR A 143 -4.57 -8.53 6.09
N ILE A 144 -4.73 -9.67 5.39
CA ILE A 144 -4.30 -9.86 4.01
C ILE A 144 -5.51 -10.01 3.11
N TYR A 145 -5.50 -9.27 2.03
CA TYR A 145 -6.43 -9.35 0.92
C TYR A 145 -5.69 -10.03 -0.24
N HIS A 146 -6.10 -11.24 -0.62
CA HIS A 146 -5.56 -12.00 -1.74
C HIS A 146 -6.43 -11.84 -2.96
N LEU A 147 -5.84 -11.51 -4.10
CA LEU A 147 -6.59 -11.38 -5.35
C LEU A 147 -7.04 -12.75 -5.85
N THR A 148 -8.34 -12.85 -6.13
CA THR A 148 -8.98 -13.99 -6.78
C THR A 148 -9.75 -13.52 -8.01
N PRO A 149 -10.21 -14.42 -8.91
CA PRO A 149 -11.05 -14.02 -10.03
C PRO A 149 -12.34 -13.28 -9.64
N ASP A 150 -12.82 -13.48 -8.42
CA ASP A 150 -14.05 -12.85 -7.90
C ASP A 150 -13.78 -11.57 -7.06
N GLY A 151 -12.52 -11.11 -7.00
CA GLY A 151 -12.08 -9.99 -6.18
C GLY A 151 -11.20 -10.43 -5.01
N TYR A 152 -11.04 -9.58 -4.00
CA TYR A 152 -10.22 -9.92 -2.85
C TYR A 152 -10.90 -10.93 -1.90
N GLU A 153 -10.20 -12.03 -1.62
CA GLU A 153 -10.45 -12.89 -0.46
C GLU A 153 -9.65 -12.36 0.72
N VAL A 154 -10.31 -12.22 1.88
CA VAL A 154 -9.72 -11.62 3.08
C VAL A 154 -9.38 -12.67 4.11
N THR A 155 -8.14 -12.69 4.58
CA THR A 155 -7.65 -13.56 5.65
C THR A 155 -7.13 -12.75 6.83
N GLY A 156 -7.38 -13.22 8.04
CA GLY A 156 -7.11 -12.50 9.29
C GLY A 156 -8.38 -11.89 9.89
N PRO A 157 -8.29 -10.88 10.78
CA PRO A 157 -7.05 -10.25 11.25
C PRO A 157 -6.18 -11.20 12.07
N PHE A 158 -4.93 -11.33 11.70
CA PHE A 158 -3.90 -12.04 12.46
C PHE A 158 -3.43 -11.20 13.65
N ARG A 159 -3.07 -11.84 14.75
CA ARG A 159 -2.73 -11.19 16.02
C ARG A 159 -1.49 -11.83 16.65
N HIS A 160 -0.75 -11.04 17.40
CA HIS A 160 0.35 -11.41 18.30
C HIS A 160 1.23 -12.57 17.77
N ASP A 161 1.06 -13.79 18.29
CA ASP A 161 1.91 -14.95 17.96
C ASP A 161 1.50 -15.67 16.66
N GLU A 162 0.47 -15.17 15.96
CA GLU A 162 0.05 -15.79 14.71
C GLU A 162 1.07 -15.50 13.61
N THR A 163 1.36 -16.53 12.84
CA THR A 163 2.25 -16.45 11.71
C THR A 163 1.46 -16.17 10.44
N ILE A 164 1.94 -15.22 9.68
CA ILE A 164 1.37 -14.82 8.39
C ILE A 164 2.03 -15.65 7.30
N HIS A 165 1.22 -16.14 6.39
CA HIS A 165 1.65 -16.81 5.18
C HIS A 165 1.17 -16.00 3.97
N SER A 166 2.10 -15.32 3.32
CA SER A 166 1.87 -14.66 2.05
C SER A 166 2.00 -15.67 0.90
N ALA A 167 1.14 -15.58 -0.10
CA ALA A 167 1.28 -16.38 -1.30
C ALA A 167 2.53 -16.00 -2.10
N LEU A 168 2.94 -14.73 -2.05
CA LEU A 168 4.14 -14.22 -2.71
C LEU A 168 5.42 -14.59 -1.95
N PHE A 169 5.35 -14.84 -0.63
CA PHE A 169 6.51 -15.10 0.25
C PHE A 169 6.30 -16.37 1.10
N SER A 170 5.94 -17.47 0.45
CA SER A 170 5.58 -18.72 1.14
C SER A 170 6.67 -19.29 2.06
N ASP A 171 7.95 -19.05 1.72
CA ASP A 171 9.10 -19.55 2.46
C ASP A 171 9.59 -18.61 3.58
N ALA A 172 8.87 -17.50 3.79
CA ALA A 172 9.28 -16.44 4.69
C ALA A 172 8.16 -16.10 5.70
N PRO A 173 8.00 -16.89 6.76
CA PRO A 173 7.00 -16.60 7.77
C PRO A 173 7.28 -15.25 8.45
N LEU A 174 6.21 -14.50 8.72
CA LEU A 174 6.23 -13.27 9.50
C LEU A 174 5.31 -13.45 10.70
N THR A 175 5.82 -13.24 11.90
CA THR A 175 4.98 -13.21 13.09
C THR A 175 4.46 -11.80 13.32
N VAL A 176 3.17 -11.67 13.60
CA VAL A 176 2.54 -10.35 13.81
C VAL A 176 3.25 -9.54 14.90
N ALA A 177 3.66 -10.19 16.00
CA ALA A 177 4.41 -9.54 17.08
C ALA A 177 5.70 -8.85 16.59
N ASP A 178 6.32 -9.33 15.50
CA ASP A 178 7.55 -8.75 14.98
C ASP A 178 7.35 -7.34 14.43
N LEU A 179 6.13 -7.01 13.99
CA LEU A 179 5.76 -5.70 13.47
C LEU A 179 5.60 -4.64 14.56
N PHE A 180 5.31 -5.07 15.80
CA PHE A 180 4.93 -4.16 16.90
C PHE A 180 5.97 -4.08 18.00
N ARG A 181 7.17 -4.62 17.78
CA ARG A 181 8.30 -4.50 18.74
C ARG A 181 8.62 -3.04 19.05
N PRO A 182 9.03 -2.72 20.30
CA PRO A 182 9.40 -1.38 20.72
C PRO A 182 10.52 -0.75 19.90
#